data_e1d70e75e70667075b54663f83b37d52
#
_entry.id   e1d70e75e70667075b54663f83b37d52
#
_cell.length_a   1.000
_cell.length_b   1.000
_cell.length_c   1.000
_cell.angle_alpha   90.00
_cell.angle_beta   90.00
_cell.angle_gamma   90.00
#
_symmetry.space_group_name_H-M   'P 1'
#
loop_
_entity.id
_entity.type
_entity.pdbx_description
1 polymer ?
#
loop_
_entity_poly.entity_id
_entity_poly.type
_entity_poly.pdbx_seq_one_letter_code
_entity_poly.pdbx_strand_id
1 'polypeptide(L)'
;MTELDDVRLETLVDALGDAASIGLPADIEAAYGGPFRLADRLVYANFVTSIDGVAALAGVERSSATISGGASADRFVMALLRAVADAVVVGVGTLREHRGPWTAEGAFPAGADRFRRARAAIAGTEAPTLAVVT
;
A
#
# COMPACT_ATOMS: atom_id res chain seq x y z
N MET A 1 -21.61 -4.56 -2.53
CA MET A 1 -20.77 -3.65 -1.72
C MET A 1 -19.41 -4.32 -1.63
N THR A 2 -18.37 -3.71 -2.14
CA THR A 2 -17.01 -4.28 -2.12
C THR A 2 -16.28 -3.77 -0.86
N GLU A 3 -15.27 -4.51 -0.40
CA GLU A 3 -14.44 -4.10 0.75
C GLU A 3 -13.82 -2.70 0.56
N LEU A 4 -13.62 -2.27 -0.69
CA LEU A 4 -13.15 -0.92 -0.99
C LEU A 4 -14.19 0.16 -0.66
N ASP A 5 -15.48 -0.16 -0.77
CA ASP A 5 -16.56 0.80 -0.47
C ASP A 5 -16.61 1.16 1.02
N ASP A 6 -16.01 0.32 1.87
CA ASP A 6 -15.93 0.51 3.32
C ASP A 6 -14.65 1.28 3.73
N VAL A 7 -13.69 1.48 2.81
CA VAL A 7 -12.47 2.25 3.09
C VAL A 7 -12.77 3.73 2.96
N ARG A 8 -12.49 4.47 4.02
CA ARG A 8 -12.55 5.94 4.04
C ARG A 8 -11.36 6.44 4.83
N LEU A 9 -10.43 7.07 4.13
CA LEU A 9 -9.32 7.78 4.75
C LEU A 9 -9.59 9.28 4.70
N GLU A 10 -8.92 10.01 5.55
CA GLU A 10 -8.94 11.46 5.59
C GLU A 10 -7.50 11.97 5.51
N THR A 11 -7.21 12.83 4.54
CA THR A 11 -5.91 13.48 4.43
C THR A 11 -5.80 14.58 5.47
N LEU A 12 -5.02 14.37 6.51
CA LEU A 12 -4.81 15.35 7.58
C LEU A 12 -3.75 16.39 7.21
N VAL A 13 -2.75 16.01 6.45
CA VAL A 13 -1.66 16.89 6.00
C VAL A 13 -1.29 16.53 4.56
N ASP A 14 -1.25 17.51 3.68
CA ASP A 14 -0.76 17.41 2.32
C ASP A 14 0.40 18.40 2.11
N ALA A 15 1.62 17.90 2.29
CA ALA A 15 2.82 18.71 2.10
C ALA A 15 3.16 18.98 0.61
N LEU A 16 2.48 18.32 -0.32
CA LEU A 16 2.64 18.44 -1.76
C LEU A 16 1.43 19.14 -2.42
N GLY A 17 0.65 19.91 -1.67
CA GLY A 17 -0.64 20.46 -2.07
C GLY A 17 -0.71 21.10 -3.47
N ASP A 18 0.37 21.74 -3.95
CA ASP A 18 0.46 22.35 -5.26
C ASP A 18 0.98 21.40 -6.36
N ALA A 19 1.46 20.21 -6.00
CA ALA A 19 1.91 19.24 -6.99
C ALA A 19 0.72 18.59 -7.71
N ALA A 20 0.93 18.20 -8.96
CA ALA A 20 -0.08 17.47 -9.72
C ALA A 20 -0.37 16.11 -9.07
N SER A 21 -1.64 15.70 -9.06
CA SER A 21 -2.02 14.32 -8.74
C SER A 21 -1.42 13.37 -9.77
N ILE A 22 -1.05 12.16 -9.34
CA ILE A 22 -0.57 11.11 -10.25
C ILE A 22 -1.69 10.47 -11.09
N GLY A 23 -2.95 10.93 -10.94
CA GLY A 23 -4.06 10.50 -11.78
C GLY A 23 -4.59 9.10 -11.48
N LEU A 24 -4.74 8.77 -10.21
CA LEU A 24 -5.40 7.53 -9.80
C LEU A 24 -6.88 7.51 -10.25
N PRO A 25 -7.50 6.33 -10.43
CA PRO A 25 -8.93 6.21 -10.61
C PRO A 25 -9.71 6.91 -9.50
N ALA A 26 -10.80 7.59 -9.86
CA ALA A 26 -11.57 8.43 -8.93
C ALA A 26 -12.11 7.68 -7.69
N ASP A 27 -12.40 6.40 -7.82
CA ASP A 27 -12.85 5.55 -6.71
C ASP A 27 -11.72 5.26 -5.70
N ILE A 28 -10.48 5.13 -6.18
CA ILE A 28 -9.29 4.99 -5.32
C ILE A 28 -8.97 6.32 -4.63
N GLU A 29 -9.01 7.45 -5.36
CA GLU A 29 -8.82 8.78 -4.76
C GLU A 29 -9.91 9.09 -3.72
N ALA A 30 -11.15 8.72 -3.98
CA ALA A 30 -12.24 8.89 -3.03
C ALA A 30 -12.05 8.05 -1.73
N ALA A 31 -11.56 6.82 -1.86
CA ALA A 31 -11.23 5.97 -0.71
C ALA A 31 -10.01 6.51 0.07
N TYR A 32 -9.04 7.08 -0.63
CA TYR A 32 -7.85 7.71 -0.03
C TYR A 32 -8.18 9.05 0.67
N GLY A 33 -9.27 9.70 0.32
CA GLY A 33 -9.69 10.98 0.90
C GLY A 33 -9.27 12.20 0.09
N GLY A 34 -8.89 12.03 -1.18
CA GLY A 34 -8.52 13.13 -2.08
C GLY A 34 -7.47 12.74 -3.11
N PRO A 35 -6.93 13.73 -3.84
CA PRO A 35 -5.91 13.50 -4.85
C PRO A 35 -4.63 12.95 -4.22
N PHE A 36 -4.08 11.90 -4.81
CA PHE A 36 -2.83 11.29 -4.35
C PHE A 36 -1.64 11.89 -5.09
N ARG A 37 -0.63 12.34 -4.35
CA ARG A 37 0.55 13.01 -4.87
C ARG A 37 1.82 12.35 -4.39
N LEU A 38 2.83 12.29 -5.25
CA LEU A 38 4.17 11.82 -4.93
C LEU A 38 5.21 12.76 -5.57
N ALA A 39 6.36 12.89 -4.95
CA ALA A 39 7.52 13.49 -5.58
C ALA A 39 8.06 12.57 -6.69
N ASP A 40 8.71 13.15 -7.71
CA ASP A 40 9.26 12.42 -8.88
C ASP A 40 10.24 11.31 -8.49
N ARG A 41 10.99 11.51 -7.41
CA ARG A 41 11.90 10.51 -6.85
C ARG A 41 11.68 10.42 -5.36
N LEU A 42 11.14 9.30 -4.92
CA LEU A 42 10.78 9.08 -3.53
C LEU A 42 11.10 7.67 -3.10
N VAL A 43 11.75 7.55 -1.94
CA VAL A 43 11.82 6.29 -1.18
C VAL A 43 10.95 6.47 0.04
N TYR A 44 9.99 5.57 0.22
CA TYR A 44 9.09 5.57 1.37
C TYR A 44 9.07 4.21 2.05
N ALA A 45 8.78 4.22 3.33
CA ALA A 45 8.58 3.02 4.12
C ALA A 45 7.17 3.02 4.70
N ASN A 46 6.52 1.86 4.71
CA ASN A 46 5.22 1.66 5.31
C ASN A 46 5.33 0.66 6.46
N PHE A 47 4.92 1.09 7.65
CA PHE A 47 4.89 0.27 8.85
C PHE A 47 3.55 0.41 9.55
N VAL A 48 3.00 -0.69 10.02
CA VAL A 48 1.94 -0.68 11.00
C VAL A 48 2.55 -0.86 12.39
N THR A 49 2.16 -0.02 13.33
CA THR A 49 2.60 -0.10 14.73
C THR A 49 1.40 -0.02 15.66
N SER A 50 1.51 -0.60 16.83
CA SER A 50 0.61 -0.30 17.94
C SER A 50 0.84 1.12 18.47
N ILE A 51 -0.06 1.63 19.30
CA ILE A 51 0.03 3.00 19.87
C ILE A 51 1.33 3.19 20.68
N ASP A 52 1.83 2.15 21.32
CA ASP A 52 3.08 2.13 22.07
C ASP A 52 4.33 1.88 21.19
N GLY A 53 4.17 1.86 19.86
CA GLY A 53 5.27 1.81 18.90
C GLY A 53 5.79 0.43 18.56
N VAL A 54 5.10 -0.64 18.96
CA VAL A 54 5.51 -2.01 18.63
C VAL A 54 5.17 -2.32 17.17
N ALA A 55 6.17 -2.64 16.36
CA ALA A 55 6.02 -3.01 14.94
C ALA A 55 6.08 -4.53 14.69
N ALA A 56 6.57 -5.31 15.67
CA ALA A 56 6.62 -6.77 15.59
C ALA A 56 6.44 -7.40 16.97
N LEU A 57 5.67 -8.47 17.02
CA LEU A 57 5.42 -9.24 18.25
C LEU A 57 6.31 -10.48 18.28
N ALA A 58 7.10 -10.63 19.34
CA ALA A 58 7.99 -11.79 19.50
C ALA A 58 7.19 -13.11 19.51
N GLY A 59 7.61 -14.06 18.67
CA GLY A 59 6.97 -15.38 18.60
C GLY A 59 5.60 -15.42 17.92
N VAL A 60 5.15 -14.30 17.33
CA VAL A 60 3.88 -14.22 16.60
C VAL A 60 4.16 -14.12 15.11
N GLU A 61 3.77 -15.15 14.35
CA GLU A 61 3.80 -15.08 12.91
C GLU A 61 2.82 -14.01 12.39
N ARG A 62 3.22 -13.29 11.33
CA ARG A 62 2.39 -12.24 10.73
C ARG A 62 1.95 -11.16 11.73
N SER A 63 2.87 -10.73 12.58
CA SER A 63 2.63 -9.71 13.63
C SER A 63 1.94 -8.46 13.09
N SER A 64 2.26 -8.00 11.88
CA SER A 64 1.63 -6.84 11.25
C SER A 64 0.11 -7.02 11.09
N ALA A 65 -0.35 -8.21 10.69
CA ALA A 65 -1.78 -8.49 10.58
C ALA A 65 -2.46 -8.51 11.97
N THR A 66 -1.76 -8.98 13.00
CA THR A 66 -2.26 -8.96 14.38
C THR A 66 -2.34 -7.52 14.90
N ILE A 67 -1.32 -6.70 14.65
CA ILE A 67 -1.27 -5.30 15.09
C ILE A 67 -2.34 -4.47 14.38
N SER A 68 -2.51 -4.64 13.05
CA SER A 68 -3.54 -3.92 12.29
C SER A 68 -4.97 -4.43 12.56
N GLY A 69 -5.12 -5.57 13.25
CA GLY A 69 -6.42 -6.20 13.41
C GLY A 69 -7.07 -6.63 12.09
N GLY A 70 -6.27 -6.76 11.02
CA GLY A 70 -6.77 -7.05 9.67
C GLY A 70 -7.53 -5.90 9.02
N ALA A 71 -7.29 -4.65 9.47
CA ALA A 71 -8.00 -3.47 8.98
C ALA A 71 -7.91 -3.33 7.45
N SER A 72 -9.06 -3.12 6.81
CA SER A 72 -9.14 -2.90 5.35
C SER A 72 -8.40 -1.64 4.92
N ALA A 73 -8.41 -0.60 5.75
CA ALA A 73 -7.67 0.64 5.52
C ALA A 73 -6.16 0.42 5.44
N ASP A 74 -5.56 -0.37 6.33
CA ASP A 74 -4.13 -0.73 6.29
C ASP A 74 -3.78 -1.48 5.00
N ARG A 75 -4.58 -2.49 4.64
CA ARG A 75 -4.39 -3.24 3.39
C ARG A 75 -4.56 -2.38 2.15
N PHE A 76 -5.51 -1.44 2.17
CA PHE A 76 -5.72 -0.49 1.08
C PHE A 76 -4.50 0.42 0.90
N VAL A 77 -3.97 1.03 1.97
CA VAL A 77 -2.76 1.86 1.90
C VAL A 77 -1.58 1.06 1.37
N MET A 78 -1.38 -0.18 1.83
CA MET A 78 -0.33 -1.05 1.33
C MET A 78 -0.49 -1.35 -0.17
N ALA A 79 -1.73 -1.60 -0.63
CA ALA A 79 -2.02 -1.82 -2.05
C ALA A 79 -1.76 -0.57 -2.89
N LEU A 80 -2.19 0.59 -2.40
CA LEU A 80 -1.98 1.88 -3.05
C LEU A 80 -0.48 2.16 -3.25
N LEU A 81 0.32 2.04 -2.18
CA LEU A 81 1.76 2.24 -2.24
C LEU A 81 2.45 1.26 -3.20
N ARG A 82 2.05 -0.01 -3.22
CA ARG A 82 2.57 -1.00 -4.17
C ARG A 82 2.13 -0.75 -5.61
N ALA A 83 0.92 -0.22 -5.82
CA ALA A 83 0.43 0.12 -7.15
C ALA A 83 1.24 1.23 -7.82
N VAL A 84 1.77 2.17 -7.05
CA VAL A 84 2.53 3.32 -7.56
C VAL A 84 4.05 3.13 -7.51
N ALA A 85 4.56 2.12 -6.82
CA ALA A 85 5.98 1.86 -6.68
C ALA A 85 6.60 1.27 -7.95
N ASP A 86 7.78 1.73 -8.36
CA ASP A 86 8.59 1.06 -9.39
C ASP A 86 9.21 -0.23 -8.84
N ALA A 87 9.62 -0.19 -7.57
CA ALA A 87 10.19 -1.33 -6.88
C ALA A 87 9.71 -1.43 -5.43
N VAL A 88 9.55 -2.67 -4.96
CA VAL A 88 9.27 -3.00 -3.56
C VAL A 88 10.51 -3.68 -2.99
N VAL A 89 11.06 -3.10 -1.92
CA VAL A 89 12.26 -3.63 -1.25
C VAL A 89 11.84 -4.34 0.03
N VAL A 90 12.27 -5.58 0.20
CA VAL A 90 11.95 -6.39 1.38
C VAL A 90 13.19 -7.08 1.94
N GLY A 91 13.25 -7.27 3.25
CA GLY A 91 14.24 -8.12 3.88
C GLY A 91 13.94 -9.61 3.67
N VAL A 92 14.98 -10.44 3.59
CA VAL A 92 14.82 -11.90 3.43
C VAL A 92 14.01 -12.53 4.57
N GLY A 93 14.09 -12.01 5.79
CA GLY A 93 13.26 -12.45 6.92
C GLY A 93 11.79 -12.29 6.63
N THR A 94 11.38 -11.09 6.24
CA THR A 94 9.99 -10.77 5.88
C THR A 94 9.50 -11.61 4.69
N LEU A 95 10.38 -11.84 3.69
CA LEU A 95 10.03 -12.68 2.54
C LEU A 95 9.77 -14.15 2.93
N ARG A 96 10.51 -14.69 3.93
CA ARG A 96 10.31 -16.05 4.43
C ARG A 96 8.99 -16.21 5.17
N GLU A 97 8.59 -15.20 5.93
CA GLU A 97 7.35 -15.18 6.69
C GLU A 97 6.12 -14.92 5.80
N HIS A 98 6.30 -14.09 4.77
CA HIS A 98 5.22 -13.68 3.88
C HIS A 98 5.52 -14.07 2.43
N ARG A 99 5.03 -15.23 2.02
CA ARG A 99 5.26 -15.81 0.67
C ARG A 99 4.24 -15.36 -0.40
N GLY A 100 3.36 -14.43 -0.07
CA GLY A 100 2.36 -13.92 -1.00
C GLY A 100 2.96 -13.00 -2.07
N PRO A 101 2.17 -12.66 -3.10
CA PRO A 101 2.59 -11.71 -4.11
C PRO A 101 2.80 -10.32 -3.50
N TRP A 102 3.92 -9.68 -3.86
CA TRP A 102 4.30 -8.33 -3.40
C TRP A 102 3.74 -7.24 -4.32
N THR A 103 2.51 -7.45 -4.78
CA THR A 103 1.76 -6.55 -5.65
C THR A 103 0.61 -5.88 -4.90
N ALA A 104 -0.04 -4.91 -5.53
CA ALA A 104 -1.21 -4.27 -4.97
C ALA A 104 -2.36 -5.27 -4.76
N GLU A 105 -2.58 -6.15 -5.74
CA GLU A 105 -3.62 -7.19 -5.68
C GLU A 105 -3.38 -8.19 -4.53
N GLY A 106 -2.10 -8.48 -4.26
CA GLY A 106 -1.73 -9.35 -3.14
C GLY A 106 -2.02 -8.71 -1.77
N ALA A 107 -1.93 -7.38 -1.68
CA ALA A 107 -2.24 -6.65 -0.45
C ALA A 107 -3.76 -6.47 -0.26
N PHE A 108 -4.49 -6.18 -1.35
CA PHE A 108 -5.93 -5.91 -1.31
C PHE A 108 -6.68 -6.64 -2.43
N PRO A 109 -6.94 -7.93 -2.28
CA PRO A 109 -7.57 -8.75 -3.32
C PRO A 109 -8.97 -8.27 -3.76
N ALA A 110 -9.75 -7.70 -2.84
CA ALA A 110 -11.08 -7.17 -3.13
C ALA A 110 -11.07 -5.98 -4.12
N GLY A 111 -9.95 -5.27 -4.22
CA GLY A 111 -9.72 -4.17 -5.16
C GLY A 111 -8.80 -4.50 -6.34
N ALA A 112 -8.46 -5.78 -6.54
CA ALA A 112 -7.42 -6.23 -7.47
C ALA A 112 -7.51 -5.59 -8.86
N ASP A 113 -8.68 -5.64 -9.51
CA ASP A 113 -8.87 -5.11 -10.87
C ASP A 113 -8.69 -3.58 -10.93
N ARG A 114 -9.09 -2.87 -9.88
CA ARG A 114 -8.96 -1.42 -9.78
C ARG A 114 -7.49 -1.01 -9.67
N PHE A 115 -6.75 -1.66 -8.78
CA PHE A 115 -5.31 -1.41 -8.61
C PHE A 115 -4.49 -1.83 -9.84
N ARG A 116 -4.86 -2.91 -10.52
CA ARG A 116 -4.20 -3.32 -11.77
C ARG A 116 -4.38 -2.26 -12.85
N ARG A 117 -5.61 -1.75 -13.06
CA ARG A 117 -5.86 -0.66 -14.01
C ARG A 117 -5.12 0.62 -13.64
N ALA A 118 -5.12 0.99 -12.35
CA ALA A 118 -4.38 2.14 -11.86
C ALA A 118 -2.89 2.02 -12.19
N ARG A 119 -2.29 0.87 -11.88
CA ARG A 119 -0.87 0.63 -12.15
C ARG A 119 -0.55 0.65 -13.64
N ALA A 120 -1.35 0.02 -14.48
CA ALA A 120 -1.16 0.03 -15.93
C ALA A 120 -1.17 1.45 -16.50
N ALA A 121 -2.02 2.33 -15.97
CA ALA A 121 -2.10 3.73 -16.40
C ALA A 121 -0.90 4.57 -15.91
N ILE A 122 -0.35 4.29 -14.73
CA ILE A 122 0.71 5.09 -14.10
C ILE A 122 2.09 4.59 -14.48
N ALA A 123 2.35 3.30 -14.32
CA ALA A 123 3.69 2.71 -14.43
C ALA A 123 3.93 1.94 -15.74
N GLY A 124 2.88 1.67 -16.52
CA GLY A 124 2.97 0.90 -17.76
C GLY A 124 3.44 -0.55 -17.60
N THR A 125 3.50 -1.06 -16.37
CA THR A 125 3.94 -2.41 -16.03
C THR A 125 2.92 -3.10 -15.15
N GLU A 126 2.84 -4.45 -15.21
CA GLU A 126 1.86 -5.21 -14.44
C GLU A 126 2.19 -5.29 -12.93
N ALA A 127 3.47 -5.30 -12.58
CA ALA A 127 3.90 -5.43 -11.19
C ALA A 127 5.17 -4.62 -10.90
N PRO A 128 5.40 -4.18 -9.65
CA PRO A 128 6.66 -3.58 -9.24
C PRO A 128 7.80 -4.61 -9.24
N THR A 129 9.02 -4.16 -9.45
CA THR A 129 10.20 -5.01 -9.26
C THR A 129 10.32 -5.39 -7.79
N LEU A 130 10.45 -6.68 -7.48
CA LEU A 130 10.76 -7.12 -6.12
C LEU A 130 12.27 -7.18 -5.90
N ALA A 131 12.78 -6.38 -4.99
CA ALA A 131 14.17 -6.38 -4.56
C ALA A 131 14.29 -6.98 -3.15
N VAL A 132 15.17 -7.95 -2.96
CA VAL A 132 15.35 -8.63 -1.67
C VAL A 132 16.72 -8.28 -1.10
N VAL A 133 16.72 -7.77 0.14
CA VAL A 133 17.95 -7.50 0.90
C VAL A 133 18.25 -8.73 1.77
N THR A 134 19.48 -9.24 1.63
CA THR A 134 19.98 -10.44 2.36
C THR A 134 21.01 -10.06 3.40
#